data_05c1931851a049dc51b015982e597ed1
#
_entry.id   05c1931851a049dc51b015982e597ed1
#
_cell.length_a   1.000
_cell.length_b   1.000
_cell.length_c   1.000
_cell.angle_alpha   90.00
_cell.angle_beta   90.00
_cell.angle_gamma   90.00
#
_symmetry.space_group_name_H-M   'P 1'
#
loop_
_entity.id
_entity.type
_entity.pdbx_description
1 polymer ?
#
loop_
_entity_poly.entity_id
_entity_poly.type
_entity_poly.pdbx_seq_one_letter_code
_entity_poly.pdbx_strand_id
1 'polypeptide(L)'
;MGVEKGINLGIVLDGSESMAASDYKPTRLEAAKNAINSLVTRINDKNNVGVVLFETGASTISYLTPVKEKTLNSIASIKQGNGATAMGDGLSLGIDMVSSILDKKRVIILFSDGIQNSGLVSSEQAIQYAIRNNVQVHVIGIGSEEPTYLRDDIYGEPQYAELDENALRNISDGTGGSYFKSLDEQTLNEILLDLTSNMQYETELSTIRDWFIGSAIGVLMLD
;
A
#
# COMPACT_ATOMS: atom_id res chain seq x y z
N MET A 1 -1.88 28.19 16.25
CA MET A 1 -1.71 27.65 14.89
C MET A 1 -1.55 26.15 15.01
N GLY A 2 -2.58 25.36 14.66
CA GLY A 2 -2.48 23.92 14.63
C GLY A 2 -1.47 23.52 13.55
N VAL A 3 -0.43 22.78 13.94
CA VAL A 3 0.52 22.22 12.97
C VAL A 3 -0.21 21.11 12.24
N GLU A 4 -0.43 21.28 10.95
CA GLU A 4 -1.01 20.28 10.06
C GLU A 4 -0.13 19.04 10.08
N LYS A 5 -0.62 17.99 10.75
CA LYS A 5 0.10 16.70 10.88
C LYS A 5 -0.06 15.94 9.58
N GLY A 6 1.01 15.80 8.80
CA GLY A 6 1.00 14.93 7.60
C GLY A 6 0.73 13.46 7.93
N ILE A 7 0.76 12.60 6.92
CA ILE A 7 0.60 11.16 7.07
C ILE A 7 1.93 10.42 6.93
N ASN A 8 2.01 9.23 7.49
CA ASN A 8 3.00 8.21 7.18
C ASN A 8 2.36 7.23 6.19
N LEU A 9 2.78 7.25 4.94
CA LEU A 9 2.33 6.37 3.89
C LEU A 9 3.34 5.25 3.66
N GLY A 10 2.92 4.02 3.91
CA GLY A 10 3.65 2.82 3.51
C GLY A 10 3.10 2.29 2.20
N ILE A 11 3.95 2.10 1.21
CA ILE A 11 3.63 1.37 0.00
C ILE A 11 4.15 -0.05 0.19
N VAL A 12 3.27 -1.04 0.12
CA VAL A 12 3.60 -2.46 0.24
C VAL A 12 3.34 -3.08 -1.13
N LEU A 13 4.41 -3.44 -1.82
CA LEU A 13 4.39 -3.87 -3.21
C LEU A 13 4.72 -5.36 -3.31
N ASP A 14 3.88 -6.08 -4.03
CA ASP A 14 4.11 -7.46 -4.43
C ASP A 14 5.17 -7.50 -5.54
N GLY A 15 6.22 -8.27 -5.33
CA GLY A 15 7.26 -8.55 -6.31
C GLY A 15 7.34 -10.03 -6.70
N SER A 16 6.33 -10.83 -6.30
CA SER A 16 6.27 -12.25 -6.58
C SER A 16 6.20 -12.57 -8.06
N GLU A 17 6.34 -13.84 -8.42
CA GLU A 17 6.41 -14.30 -9.81
C GLU A 17 5.18 -13.91 -10.63
N SER A 18 3.97 -13.95 -10.05
CA SER A 18 2.72 -13.60 -10.73
C SER A 18 2.67 -12.14 -11.21
N MET A 19 3.46 -11.26 -10.58
CA MET A 19 3.59 -9.87 -11.00
C MET A 19 4.38 -9.69 -12.31
N ALA A 20 4.98 -10.76 -12.85
CA ALA A 20 5.55 -10.81 -14.20
C ALA A 20 4.50 -10.94 -15.31
N ALA A 21 3.25 -11.24 -14.96
CA ALA A 21 2.17 -11.36 -15.94
C ALA A 21 2.00 -10.11 -16.80
N SER A 22 1.62 -10.29 -18.07
CA SER A 22 1.62 -9.24 -19.09
C SER A 22 0.21 -8.76 -19.48
N ASP A 23 -0.80 -9.06 -18.66
CA ASP A 23 -2.14 -8.47 -18.75
C ASP A 23 -2.10 -6.95 -18.52
N TYR A 24 -1.11 -6.48 -17.73
CA TYR A 24 -0.69 -5.08 -17.66
C TYR A 24 0.62 -4.86 -18.44
N LYS A 25 0.76 -3.75 -19.14
CA LYS A 25 1.94 -3.48 -19.97
C LYS A 25 2.98 -2.63 -19.28
N PRO A 26 4.28 -3.01 -19.31
CA PRO A 26 4.83 -4.26 -19.88
C PRO A 26 4.56 -5.48 -19.01
N THR A 27 4.44 -5.31 -17.68
CA THR A 27 4.07 -6.32 -16.67
C THR A 27 3.26 -5.68 -15.55
N ARG A 28 2.59 -6.49 -14.72
CA ARG A 28 1.88 -6.01 -13.51
C ARG A 28 2.80 -5.19 -12.61
N LEU A 29 4.04 -5.67 -12.37
CA LEU A 29 5.02 -4.97 -11.54
C LEU A 29 5.38 -3.60 -12.10
N GLU A 30 5.68 -3.51 -13.39
CA GLU A 30 6.06 -2.22 -14.00
C GLU A 30 4.87 -1.24 -14.05
N ALA A 31 3.65 -1.72 -14.30
CA ALA A 31 2.43 -0.90 -14.19
C ALA A 31 2.24 -0.36 -12.76
N ALA A 32 2.40 -1.21 -11.74
CA ALA A 32 2.36 -0.80 -10.34
C ALA A 32 3.43 0.25 -10.01
N LYS A 33 4.68 0.04 -10.41
CA LYS A 33 5.78 1.01 -10.21
C LYS A 33 5.47 2.37 -10.85
N ASN A 34 4.92 2.38 -12.06
CA ASN A 34 4.53 3.62 -12.74
C ASN A 34 3.42 4.37 -11.98
N ALA A 35 2.41 3.65 -11.51
CA ALA A 35 1.34 4.21 -10.71
C ALA A 35 1.84 4.75 -9.35
N ILE A 36 2.72 4.00 -8.67
CA ILE A 36 3.37 4.42 -7.42
C ILE A 36 4.22 5.67 -7.64
N ASN A 37 4.99 5.74 -8.74
CA ASN A 37 5.76 6.93 -9.09
C ASN A 37 4.86 8.16 -9.27
N SER A 38 3.71 7.99 -9.94
CA SER A 38 2.71 9.07 -10.10
C SER A 38 2.15 9.52 -8.75
N LEU A 39 1.84 8.59 -7.85
CA LEU A 39 1.38 8.88 -6.49
C LEU A 39 2.44 9.66 -5.71
N VAL A 40 3.66 9.13 -5.61
CA VAL A 40 4.76 9.73 -4.83
C VAL A 40 5.07 11.14 -5.31
N THR A 41 5.02 11.38 -6.62
CA THR A 41 5.27 12.71 -7.19
C THR A 41 4.22 13.74 -6.78
N ARG A 42 2.96 13.32 -6.62
CA ARG A 42 1.82 14.20 -6.33
C ARG A 42 1.51 14.38 -4.86
N ILE A 43 1.98 13.49 -3.99
CA ILE A 43 1.73 13.59 -2.56
C ILE A 43 2.37 14.85 -1.97
N ASN A 44 1.73 15.45 -0.95
CA ASN A 44 2.23 16.65 -0.29
C ASN A 44 3.55 16.37 0.46
N ASP A 45 4.50 17.31 0.44
CA ASP A 45 5.82 17.19 1.08
C ASP A 45 5.78 17.09 2.63
N LYS A 46 4.65 17.38 3.25
CA LYS A 46 4.43 17.14 4.69
C LYS A 46 4.30 15.67 5.03
N ASN A 47 4.02 14.83 4.02
CA ASN A 47 3.82 13.40 4.16
C ASN A 47 5.15 12.66 4.04
N ASN A 48 5.31 11.61 4.84
CA ASN A 48 6.42 10.68 4.68
C ASN A 48 5.96 9.51 3.81
N VAL A 49 6.80 9.05 2.91
CA VAL A 49 6.55 7.87 2.09
C VAL A 49 7.67 6.86 2.28
N GLY A 50 7.32 5.60 2.51
CA GLY A 50 8.24 4.48 2.53
C GLY A 50 7.73 3.34 1.66
N VAL A 51 8.62 2.42 1.28
CA VAL A 51 8.31 1.29 0.39
C VAL A 51 8.85 -0.01 0.96
N VAL A 52 7.98 -1.01 1.02
CA VAL A 52 8.28 -2.40 1.30
C VAL A 52 8.00 -3.21 0.05
N LEU A 53 8.92 -4.09 -0.30
CA LEU A 53 8.72 -5.12 -1.32
C LEU A 53 8.58 -6.47 -0.62
N PHE A 54 7.64 -7.29 -1.04
CA PHE A 54 7.56 -8.66 -0.58
C PHE A 54 7.53 -9.66 -1.76
N GLU A 55 8.15 -10.79 -1.53
CA GLU A 55 8.21 -11.97 -2.38
C GLU A 55 8.10 -13.19 -1.47
N THR A 56 9.07 -14.08 -1.46
CA THR A 56 9.19 -15.20 -0.48
C THR A 56 9.35 -14.68 0.98
N GLY A 57 9.78 -13.45 1.15
CA GLY A 57 9.86 -12.69 2.39
C GLY A 57 9.69 -11.20 2.11
N ALA A 58 9.83 -10.36 3.12
CA ALA A 58 9.65 -8.91 2.99
C ALA A 58 10.95 -8.14 3.24
N SER A 59 11.14 -7.04 2.52
CA SER A 59 12.29 -6.15 2.65
C SER A 59 11.89 -4.67 2.51
N THR A 60 12.57 -3.81 3.28
CA THR A 60 12.43 -2.36 3.16
C THR A 60 13.24 -1.86 1.97
N ILE A 61 12.57 -1.27 0.98
CA ILE A 61 13.19 -0.67 -0.20
C ILE A 61 13.51 0.81 0.04
N SER A 62 12.61 1.52 0.71
CA SER A 62 12.79 2.91 1.14
C SER A 62 12.18 3.10 2.52
N TYR A 63 12.95 3.61 3.47
CA TYR A 63 12.41 4.03 4.76
C TYR A 63 11.52 5.26 4.61
N LEU A 64 10.64 5.52 5.59
CA LEU A 64 9.82 6.72 5.61
C LEU A 64 10.66 7.98 5.48
N THR A 65 10.36 8.77 4.46
CA THR A 65 11.05 10.03 4.19
C THR A 65 10.10 11.03 3.50
N PRO A 66 10.20 12.34 3.77
CA PRO A 66 9.53 13.35 2.98
C PRO A 66 10.27 13.65 1.66
N VAL A 67 11.48 13.11 1.48
CA VAL A 67 12.32 13.34 0.30
C VAL A 67 11.91 12.38 -0.81
N LYS A 68 10.99 12.81 -1.66
CA LYS A 68 10.39 12.02 -2.75
C LYS A 68 11.43 11.38 -3.67
N GLU A 69 12.47 12.12 -4.03
CA GLU A 69 13.53 11.65 -4.94
C GLU A 69 14.18 10.34 -4.44
N LYS A 70 14.42 10.22 -3.12
CA LYS A 70 14.97 8.99 -2.54
C LYS A 70 14.04 7.80 -2.76
N THR A 71 12.74 8.01 -2.51
CA THR A 71 11.72 6.98 -2.70
C THR A 71 11.59 6.59 -4.18
N LEU A 72 11.55 7.57 -5.09
CA LEU A 72 11.46 7.32 -6.53
C LEU A 72 12.67 6.54 -7.06
N ASN A 73 13.89 6.91 -6.65
CA ASN A 73 15.11 6.19 -7.01
C ASN A 73 15.11 4.74 -6.49
N SER A 74 14.61 4.52 -5.27
CA SER A 74 14.47 3.18 -4.70
C SER A 74 13.47 2.34 -5.47
N ILE A 75 12.30 2.88 -5.84
CA ILE A 75 11.29 2.20 -6.66
C ILE A 75 11.87 1.82 -8.03
N ALA A 76 12.62 2.71 -8.66
CA ALA A 76 13.25 2.44 -9.95
C ALA A 76 14.21 1.24 -9.91
N SER A 77 14.84 0.97 -8.77
CA SER A 77 15.77 -0.14 -8.57
C SER A 77 15.10 -1.51 -8.41
N ILE A 78 13.78 -1.55 -8.15
CA ILE A 78 13.02 -2.80 -7.98
C ILE A 78 13.02 -3.57 -9.31
N LYS A 79 13.42 -4.83 -9.23
CA LYS A 79 13.42 -5.76 -10.36
C LYS A 79 12.34 -6.82 -10.14
N GLN A 80 11.88 -7.41 -11.26
CA GLN A 80 10.98 -8.55 -11.21
C GLN A 80 11.64 -9.71 -10.48
N GLY A 81 10.96 -10.21 -9.45
CA GLY A 81 11.31 -11.44 -8.78
C GLY A 81 10.67 -12.67 -9.41
N ASN A 82 11.06 -13.82 -8.90
CA ASN A 82 10.49 -15.13 -9.22
C ASN A 82 10.18 -15.92 -7.93
N GLY A 83 9.99 -15.19 -6.83
CA GLY A 83 9.68 -15.75 -5.52
C GLY A 83 8.20 -16.04 -5.33
N ALA A 84 7.92 -16.70 -4.22
CA ALA A 84 6.58 -16.92 -3.68
C ALA A 84 5.99 -15.61 -3.10
N THR A 85 4.82 -15.65 -2.47
CA THR A 85 4.08 -14.46 -2.03
C THR A 85 3.88 -14.47 -0.51
N ALA A 86 4.72 -13.73 0.22
CA ALA A 86 4.66 -13.57 1.68
C ALA A 86 3.96 -12.25 2.06
N MET A 87 2.70 -12.10 1.66
CA MET A 87 1.93 -10.85 1.82
C MET A 87 1.78 -10.42 3.29
N GLY A 88 1.54 -11.36 4.21
CA GLY A 88 1.43 -11.07 5.63
C GLY A 88 2.73 -10.52 6.24
N ASP A 89 3.89 -11.03 5.81
CA ASP A 89 5.22 -10.49 6.20
C ASP A 89 5.40 -9.07 5.65
N GLY A 90 5.03 -8.85 4.38
CA GLY A 90 5.06 -7.53 3.74
C GLY A 90 4.22 -6.49 4.47
N LEU A 91 2.97 -6.85 4.79
CA LEU A 91 2.08 -5.98 5.56
C LEU A 91 2.64 -5.69 6.96
N SER A 92 3.14 -6.71 7.67
CA SER A 92 3.69 -6.54 9.02
C SER A 92 4.89 -5.57 9.02
N LEU A 93 5.80 -5.71 8.06
CA LEU A 93 6.94 -4.81 7.92
C LEU A 93 6.48 -3.38 7.53
N GLY A 94 5.45 -3.26 6.69
CA GLY A 94 4.83 -1.97 6.35
C GLY A 94 4.19 -1.29 7.57
N ILE A 95 3.51 -2.06 8.43
CA ILE A 95 2.90 -1.57 9.67
C ILE A 95 3.97 -1.05 10.63
N ASP A 96 5.06 -1.79 10.83
CA ASP A 96 6.21 -1.34 11.63
C ASP A 96 6.78 -0.04 11.09
N MET A 97 6.96 0.02 9.77
CA MET A 97 7.50 1.21 9.10
C MET A 97 6.61 2.43 9.35
N VAL A 98 5.29 2.38 9.08
CA VAL A 98 4.41 3.55 9.24
C VAL A 98 4.20 3.92 10.71
N SER A 99 4.46 3.00 11.63
CA SER A 99 4.36 3.20 13.07
C SER A 99 5.65 3.78 13.67
N SER A 100 6.76 3.80 12.94
CA SER A 100 8.07 4.25 13.45
C SER A 100 8.15 5.76 13.72
N ILE A 101 7.33 6.57 13.06
CA ILE A 101 7.22 8.01 13.29
C ILE A 101 5.87 8.30 13.93
N LEU A 102 5.92 8.86 15.14
CA LEU A 102 4.72 9.16 15.93
C LEU A 102 4.00 10.42 15.42
N ASP A 103 2.77 10.62 15.93
CA ASP A 103 1.95 11.82 15.72
C ASP A 103 1.48 12.10 14.29
N LYS A 104 1.55 11.10 13.40
CA LYS A 104 0.98 11.15 12.05
C LYS A 104 -0.04 10.03 11.85
N LYS A 105 -1.05 10.25 10.99
CA LYS A 105 -1.95 9.19 10.53
C LYS A 105 -1.12 8.12 9.79
N ARG A 106 -1.46 6.85 10.00
CA ARG A 106 -0.73 5.69 9.45
C ARG A 106 -1.59 5.04 8.38
N VAL A 107 -1.10 5.04 7.17
CA VAL A 107 -1.82 4.50 6.02
C VAL A 107 -0.87 3.59 5.23
N ILE A 108 -1.41 2.46 4.77
CA ILE A 108 -0.72 1.57 3.82
C ILE A 108 -1.55 1.51 2.54
N ILE A 109 -0.87 1.46 1.40
CA ILE A 109 -1.43 1.03 0.13
C ILE A 109 -0.73 -0.25 -0.28
N LEU A 110 -1.47 -1.35 -0.29
CA LEU A 110 -1.03 -2.67 -0.74
C LEU A 110 -1.31 -2.83 -2.23
N PHE A 111 -0.31 -3.26 -2.98
CA PHE A 111 -0.40 -3.64 -4.39
C PHE A 111 -0.09 -5.13 -4.52
N SER A 112 -1.08 -5.95 -4.87
CA SER A 112 -0.92 -7.40 -5.00
C SER A 112 -2.02 -8.01 -5.86
N ASP A 113 -1.83 -9.23 -6.32
CA ASP A 113 -2.88 -10.09 -6.88
C ASP A 113 -3.57 -10.98 -5.82
N GLY A 114 -3.12 -10.95 -4.58
CA GLY A 114 -3.82 -11.49 -3.42
C GLY A 114 -3.50 -12.93 -3.05
N ILE A 115 -2.73 -13.66 -3.83
CA ILE A 115 -2.41 -15.05 -3.53
C ILE A 115 -1.25 -15.13 -2.55
N GLN A 116 -1.54 -15.50 -1.29
CA GLN A 116 -0.48 -15.78 -0.30
C GLN A 116 -0.16 -17.27 -0.27
N ASN A 117 1.09 -17.64 -0.53
CA ASN A 117 1.58 -19.02 -0.53
C ASN A 117 2.91 -19.21 0.23
N SER A 118 3.39 -18.15 0.90
CA SER A 118 4.63 -18.14 1.68
C SER A 118 4.52 -17.17 2.84
N GLY A 119 5.56 -17.08 3.67
CA GLY A 119 5.69 -16.16 4.78
C GLY A 119 5.47 -16.81 6.14
N LEU A 120 5.86 -16.10 7.20
CA LEU A 120 5.70 -16.52 8.60
C LEU A 120 4.41 -15.96 9.20
N VAL A 121 3.90 -14.85 8.69
CA VAL A 121 2.71 -14.14 9.16
C VAL A 121 1.56 -14.40 8.19
N SER A 122 0.40 -14.84 8.70
CA SER A 122 -0.80 -14.94 7.86
C SER A 122 -1.43 -13.57 7.62
N SER A 123 -2.28 -13.46 6.57
CA SER A 123 -3.04 -12.23 6.29
C SER A 123 -3.91 -11.83 7.48
N GLU A 124 -4.54 -12.78 8.19
CA GLU A 124 -5.37 -12.53 9.36
C GLU A 124 -4.55 -11.95 10.53
N GLN A 125 -3.34 -12.49 10.75
CA GLN A 125 -2.43 -11.96 11.77
C GLN A 125 -1.99 -10.54 11.44
N ALA A 126 -1.68 -10.25 10.16
CA ALA A 126 -1.33 -8.92 9.70
C ALA A 126 -2.50 -7.91 9.85
N ILE A 127 -3.75 -8.32 9.54
CA ILE A 127 -4.96 -7.51 9.78
C ILE A 127 -5.07 -7.16 11.28
N GLN A 128 -4.94 -8.13 12.17
CA GLN A 128 -4.99 -7.89 13.61
C GLN A 128 -3.86 -6.98 14.09
N TYR A 129 -2.71 -7.07 13.45
CA TYR A 129 -1.57 -6.21 13.74
C TYR A 129 -1.82 -4.78 13.28
N ALA A 130 -2.41 -4.57 12.10
CA ALA A 130 -2.81 -3.26 11.59
C ALA A 130 -3.84 -2.58 12.52
N ILE A 131 -4.89 -3.31 12.94
CA ILE A 131 -5.92 -2.79 13.85
C ILE A 131 -5.29 -2.31 15.16
N ARG A 132 -4.43 -3.13 15.79
CA ARG A 132 -3.77 -2.79 17.06
C ARG A 132 -2.87 -1.55 16.96
N ASN A 133 -2.32 -1.28 15.78
CA ASN A 133 -1.45 -0.13 15.53
C ASN A 133 -2.19 1.06 14.91
N ASN A 134 -3.53 1.02 14.76
CA ASN A 134 -4.33 2.03 14.10
C ASN A 134 -3.81 2.35 12.69
N VAL A 135 -3.50 1.31 11.91
CA VAL A 135 -3.06 1.41 10.51
C VAL A 135 -4.22 1.06 9.60
N GLN A 136 -4.59 1.97 8.72
CA GLN A 136 -5.57 1.76 7.66
C GLN A 136 -4.86 1.20 6.43
N VAL A 137 -5.38 0.11 5.86
CA VAL A 137 -4.79 -0.53 4.67
C VAL A 137 -5.77 -0.42 3.50
N HIS A 138 -5.44 0.43 2.53
CA HIS A 138 -6.10 0.42 1.22
C HIS A 138 -5.44 -0.63 0.35
N VAL A 139 -6.22 -1.31 -0.48
CA VAL A 139 -5.73 -2.41 -1.29
C VAL A 139 -6.06 -2.18 -2.75
N ILE A 140 -5.07 -2.32 -3.60
CA ILE A 140 -5.21 -2.27 -5.05
C ILE A 140 -4.90 -3.67 -5.60
N GLY A 141 -5.93 -4.36 -6.05
CA GLY A 141 -5.82 -5.65 -6.71
C GLY A 141 -5.32 -5.48 -8.14
N ILE A 142 -4.23 -6.14 -8.50
CA ILE A 142 -3.62 -6.07 -9.83
C ILE A 142 -3.73 -7.43 -10.49
N GLY A 143 -4.58 -7.52 -11.49
CA GLY A 143 -4.82 -8.75 -12.26
C GLY A 143 -6.09 -8.66 -13.06
N SER A 144 -6.18 -9.47 -14.11
CA SER A 144 -7.37 -9.63 -14.93
C SER A 144 -8.38 -10.58 -14.28
N GLU A 145 -9.64 -10.55 -14.75
CA GLU A 145 -10.67 -11.51 -14.33
C GLU A 145 -10.36 -12.93 -14.81
N GLU A 146 -9.72 -13.01 -15.96
CA GLU A 146 -9.32 -14.30 -16.56
C GLU A 146 -7.88 -14.62 -16.16
N PRO A 147 -7.57 -15.89 -15.82
CA PRO A 147 -6.21 -16.32 -15.53
C PRO A 147 -5.27 -15.98 -16.70
N THR A 148 -4.16 -15.32 -16.40
CA THR A 148 -3.18 -14.92 -17.41
C THR A 148 -2.03 -15.90 -17.42
N TYR A 149 -1.72 -16.45 -18.61
CA TYR A 149 -0.58 -17.36 -18.77
C TYR A 149 0.73 -16.67 -18.34
N LEU A 150 1.50 -17.35 -17.52
CA LEU A 150 2.75 -16.88 -16.97
C LEU A 150 3.95 -17.56 -17.64
N ARG A 151 4.03 -18.88 -17.51
CA ARG A 151 5.07 -19.74 -18.08
C ARG A 151 4.70 -21.21 -17.92
N ASP A 152 5.48 -22.09 -18.51
CA ASP A 152 5.42 -23.51 -18.18
C ASP A 152 6.31 -23.81 -16.97
N ASP A 153 5.90 -24.76 -16.14
CA ASP A 153 6.72 -25.29 -15.06
C ASP A 153 7.81 -26.26 -15.59
N ILE A 154 8.56 -26.86 -14.65
CA ILE A 154 9.65 -27.79 -14.98
C ILE A 154 9.18 -29.10 -15.65
N TYR A 155 7.89 -29.40 -15.62
CA TYR A 155 7.26 -30.56 -16.24
C TYR A 155 6.57 -30.18 -17.55
N GLY A 156 6.57 -28.92 -17.97
CA GLY A 156 5.90 -28.41 -19.14
C GLY A 156 4.40 -28.11 -18.93
N GLU A 157 3.93 -28.02 -17.69
CA GLU A 157 2.56 -27.68 -17.39
C GLU A 157 2.39 -26.16 -17.30
N PRO A 158 1.36 -25.56 -17.93
CA PRO A 158 1.17 -24.13 -17.94
C PRO A 158 0.79 -23.59 -16.58
N GLN A 159 1.50 -22.55 -16.12
CA GLN A 159 1.21 -21.80 -14.91
C GLN A 159 0.50 -20.49 -15.25
N TYR A 160 -0.47 -20.12 -14.43
CA TYR A 160 -1.29 -18.92 -14.62
C TYR A 160 -1.22 -18.00 -13.41
N ALA A 161 -1.22 -16.71 -13.67
CA ALA A 161 -1.41 -15.69 -12.66
C ALA A 161 -2.91 -15.38 -12.53
N GLU A 162 -3.42 -15.44 -11.33
CA GLU A 162 -4.82 -15.17 -10.98
C GLU A 162 -4.92 -13.96 -10.05
N LEU A 163 -6.13 -13.49 -9.78
CA LEU A 163 -6.45 -12.46 -8.80
C LEU A 163 -7.34 -13.04 -7.71
N ASP A 164 -6.86 -13.09 -6.46
CA ASP A 164 -7.69 -13.43 -5.30
C ASP A 164 -8.32 -12.18 -4.68
N GLU A 165 -9.40 -11.74 -5.28
CA GLU A 165 -10.14 -10.56 -4.86
C GLU A 165 -10.71 -10.69 -3.44
N ASN A 166 -11.12 -11.90 -3.04
CA ASN A 166 -11.69 -12.12 -1.71
C ASN A 166 -10.64 -11.95 -0.61
N ALA A 167 -9.43 -12.49 -0.80
CA ALA A 167 -8.34 -12.30 0.15
C ALA A 167 -7.98 -10.82 0.30
N LEU A 168 -7.93 -10.08 -0.82
CA LEU A 168 -7.60 -8.65 -0.84
C LEU A 168 -8.68 -7.79 -0.17
N ARG A 169 -9.97 -8.07 -0.42
CA ARG A 169 -11.09 -7.39 0.24
C ARG A 169 -11.08 -7.61 1.75
N ASN A 170 -10.80 -8.82 2.21
CA ASN A 170 -10.72 -9.11 3.64
C ASN A 170 -9.68 -8.23 4.35
N ILE A 171 -8.58 -7.89 3.69
CA ILE A 171 -7.55 -7.01 4.27
C ILE A 171 -8.07 -5.56 4.36
N SER A 172 -8.62 -5.02 3.30
CA SER A 172 -9.14 -3.65 3.31
C SER A 172 -10.28 -3.49 4.30
N ASP A 173 -11.28 -4.36 4.26
CA ASP A 173 -12.46 -4.30 5.10
C ASP A 173 -12.09 -4.49 6.58
N GLY A 174 -11.20 -5.44 6.88
CA GLY A 174 -10.74 -5.72 8.24
C GLY A 174 -9.95 -4.56 8.87
N THR A 175 -9.33 -3.70 8.07
CA THR A 175 -8.51 -2.57 8.56
C THR A 175 -9.17 -1.20 8.37
N GLY A 176 -10.43 -1.19 7.89
CA GLY A 176 -11.17 0.05 7.64
C GLY A 176 -10.67 0.83 6.42
N GLY A 177 -9.97 0.17 5.51
CA GLY A 177 -9.54 0.73 4.23
C GLY A 177 -10.55 0.50 3.11
N SER A 178 -10.10 0.69 1.88
CA SER A 178 -10.90 0.48 0.66
C SER A 178 -10.19 -0.48 -0.28
N TYR A 179 -10.96 -1.35 -0.93
CA TYR A 179 -10.46 -2.21 -2.00
C TYR A 179 -10.78 -1.57 -3.36
N PHE A 180 -9.79 -1.59 -4.25
CA PHE A 180 -9.92 -1.15 -5.63
C PHE A 180 -9.45 -2.27 -6.54
N LYS A 181 -10.29 -2.61 -7.53
CA LYS A 181 -9.92 -3.54 -8.59
C LYS A 181 -9.43 -2.74 -9.78
N SER A 182 -8.17 -2.90 -10.11
CA SER A 182 -7.60 -2.27 -11.29
C SER A 182 -7.64 -3.27 -12.45
N LEU A 183 -8.34 -2.91 -13.52
CA LEU A 183 -8.43 -3.72 -14.74
C LEU A 183 -7.37 -3.34 -15.77
N ASP A 184 -6.91 -2.08 -15.71
CA ASP A 184 -5.89 -1.55 -16.60
C ASP A 184 -5.10 -0.42 -15.92
N GLU A 185 -4.04 0.04 -16.57
CA GLU A 185 -3.15 1.08 -16.06
C GLU A 185 -3.86 2.43 -15.87
N GLN A 186 -4.81 2.78 -16.73
CA GLN A 186 -5.57 4.03 -16.62
C GLN A 186 -6.42 4.03 -15.34
N THR A 187 -7.18 2.96 -15.12
CA THR A 187 -8.00 2.75 -13.92
C THR A 187 -7.14 2.81 -12.66
N LEU A 188 -5.97 2.15 -12.67
CA LEU A 188 -5.02 2.20 -11.56
C LEU A 188 -4.59 3.65 -11.25
N ASN A 189 -4.26 4.44 -12.24
CA ASN A 189 -3.87 5.84 -12.06
C ASN A 189 -5.02 6.69 -11.51
N GLU A 190 -6.25 6.49 -11.97
CA GLU A 190 -7.44 7.20 -11.47
C GLU A 190 -7.70 6.87 -9.99
N ILE A 191 -7.61 5.59 -9.60
CA ILE A 191 -7.75 5.14 -8.21
C ILE A 191 -6.71 5.82 -7.31
N LEU A 192 -5.46 5.87 -7.73
CA LEU A 192 -4.40 6.49 -6.94
C LEU A 192 -4.60 7.99 -6.75
N LEU A 193 -5.15 8.68 -7.75
CA LEU A 193 -5.51 10.09 -7.64
C LEU A 193 -6.62 10.30 -6.60
N ASP A 194 -7.65 9.46 -6.61
CA ASP A 194 -8.75 9.53 -5.65
C ASP A 194 -8.25 9.29 -4.21
N LEU A 195 -7.45 8.25 -3.99
CA LEU A 195 -6.84 7.97 -2.69
C LEU A 195 -5.99 9.15 -2.18
N THR A 196 -5.21 9.78 -3.05
CA THR A 196 -4.38 10.93 -2.67
C THR A 196 -5.25 12.12 -2.25
N SER A 197 -6.32 12.41 -2.98
CA SER A 197 -7.26 13.50 -2.66
C SER A 197 -7.95 13.26 -1.32
N ASN A 198 -8.46 12.06 -1.10
CA ASN A 198 -9.17 11.67 0.11
C ASN A 198 -8.24 11.70 1.35
N MET A 199 -7.00 11.25 1.21
CA MET A 199 -6.01 11.32 2.30
C MET A 199 -5.70 12.76 2.71
N GLN A 200 -5.57 13.69 1.75
CA GLN A 200 -5.35 15.10 2.03
C GLN A 200 -6.55 15.73 2.73
N TYR A 201 -7.76 15.47 2.25
CA TYR A 201 -8.99 15.99 2.83
C TYR A 201 -9.22 15.52 4.28
N GLU A 202 -9.01 14.23 4.58
CA GLU A 202 -9.13 13.70 5.94
C GLU A 202 -8.12 14.34 6.90
N THR A 203 -6.90 14.63 6.45
CA THR A 203 -5.89 15.31 7.24
C THR A 203 -6.34 16.73 7.60
N GLU A 204 -6.92 17.46 6.67
CA GLU A 204 -7.45 18.81 6.92
C GLU A 204 -8.61 18.79 7.91
N LEU A 205 -9.56 17.87 7.76
CA LEU A 205 -10.70 17.72 8.67
C LEU A 205 -10.26 17.37 10.10
N SER A 206 -9.27 16.49 10.26
CA SER A 206 -8.76 16.13 11.58
C SER A 206 -8.14 17.34 12.29
N THR A 207 -7.41 18.17 11.57
CA THR A 207 -6.82 19.40 12.09
C THR A 207 -7.88 20.40 12.52
N ILE A 208 -8.94 20.58 11.74
CA ILE A 208 -10.07 21.46 12.07
C ILE A 208 -10.77 20.96 13.34
N ARG A 209 -11.06 19.66 13.41
CA ARG A 209 -11.69 19.05 14.60
C ARG A 209 -10.85 19.26 15.87
N ASP A 210 -9.54 19.03 15.80
CA ASP A 210 -8.63 19.18 16.95
C ASP A 210 -8.55 20.65 17.39
N TRP A 211 -8.63 21.61 16.47
CA TRP A 211 -8.72 23.03 16.80
C TRP A 211 -10.01 23.39 17.55
N PHE A 212 -11.17 22.84 17.12
CA PHE A 212 -12.46 23.04 17.79
C PHE A 212 -12.47 22.43 19.20
N ILE A 213 -11.92 21.23 19.38
CA ILE A 213 -11.82 20.58 20.70
C ILE A 213 -10.92 21.39 21.64
N GLY A 214 -9.76 21.85 21.15
CA GLY A 214 -8.83 22.68 21.93
C GLY A 214 -9.45 24.01 22.35
N SER A 215 -10.22 24.66 21.49
CA SER A 215 -10.92 25.92 21.81
C SER A 215 -12.06 25.71 22.80
N ALA A 216 -12.79 24.61 22.74
CA ALA A 216 -13.86 24.28 23.67
C ALA A 216 -13.35 24.03 25.10
N ILE A 217 -12.20 23.38 25.25
CA ILE A 217 -11.54 23.15 26.55
C ILE A 217 -11.04 24.46 27.12
N GLY A 218 -10.51 25.39 26.30
CA GLY A 218 -10.05 26.68 26.72
C GLY A 218 -11.16 27.56 27.29
N VAL A 219 -12.38 27.47 26.79
CA VAL A 219 -13.56 28.20 27.28
C VAL A 219 -14.04 27.65 28.64
N LEU A 220 -13.95 26.33 28.85
CA LEU A 220 -14.36 25.69 30.11
C LEU A 220 -13.39 25.93 31.28
N MET A 221 -12.18 26.42 31.04
CA MET A 221 -11.20 26.72 32.07
C MET A 221 -11.22 28.22 32.53
N LEU A 222 -12.09 29.04 31.92
CA LEU A 222 -12.19 30.49 32.22
C LEU A 222 -13.43 30.88 33.07
N ASP A 223 -14.26 29.88 33.45
CA ASP A 223 -15.33 30.02 34.46
C ASP A 223 -14.92 29.33 35.76
#